data_f178700e4a6d97545942c84f76f154e1
#
_entry.id   f178700e4a6d97545942c84f76f154e1
#
_cell.length_a   1.000
_cell.length_b   1.000
_cell.length_c   1.000
_cell.angle_alpha   90.00
_cell.angle_beta   90.00
_cell.angle_gamma   90.00
#
_symmetry.space_group_name_H-M   'P 1'
#
loop_
_entity.id
_entity.type
_entity.pdbx_description
1 polymer ?
#
loop_
_entity_poly.entity_id
_entity_poly.type
_entity_poly.pdbx_seq_one_letter_code
_entity_poly.pdbx_strand_id
1 'polypeptide(L)'
;MINTLLSFWRAAPRPALLGLLLFFCAGFADGALVPFFPLWASSEAGIPVGAIGLLFGCYAGGELLAAPLIGGIADRVGRRPVLIASSLGVGAGFLALFFVHGVVVTAIVLLVTGMCESVLHPTILTVIADVTPPSAHPRWFSLARVSSSAGQILGPACGALLALVSLRSVFLAGGTMLVLGGIVTLFALSETSGIGRATGDDCPDDEEEGLSALLPAFRDGRLAKLLLWIVLFEVAGNWIEAVIPLYAHDAGTLTPSGVGALFAYAAALTVGLQMLVSRMVEARSAHWLTVGAGLATMLAFALLAASPAMPTLIGAVSLCSIAQMLVGPLVPTAVNALAPPARRASYMAASSMAVDLKDSLGPSIGTALYALAPRLPWIAGIPLVAIASLGLGAAIGRARRPSRPIEDDATPQLGSAVENYR
;
A
#
# COMPACT_ATOMS: atom_id res chain seq x y z
N MET A 1 -2.57 27.33 18.71
CA MET A 1 -2.38 26.23 17.71
C MET A 1 -0.92 26.08 17.27
N ILE A 2 -0.25 27.15 16.79
CA ILE A 2 1.17 27.07 16.35
C ILE A 2 2.12 26.71 17.50
N ASN A 3 1.96 27.31 18.68
CA ASN A 3 2.79 27.00 19.86
C ASN A 3 2.62 25.55 20.37
N THR A 4 1.42 24.99 20.26
CA THR A 4 1.13 23.59 20.62
C THR A 4 1.76 22.62 19.62
N LEU A 5 1.80 22.96 18.33
CA LEU A 5 2.51 22.18 17.30
C LEU A 5 4.02 22.24 17.53
N LEU A 6 4.59 23.43 17.78
CA LEU A 6 6.02 23.58 18.03
C LEU A 6 6.48 22.85 19.30
N SER A 7 5.67 22.87 20.38
CA SER A 7 5.98 22.11 21.60
C SER A 7 5.95 20.61 21.39
N PHE A 8 5.01 20.10 20.57
CA PHE A 8 4.97 18.69 20.20
C PHE A 8 6.25 18.24 19.49
N TRP A 9 6.67 18.99 18.46
CA TRP A 9 7.87 18.65 17.69
C TRP A 9 9.16 18.76 18.51
N ARG A 10 9.24 19.70 19.46
CA ARG A 10 10.38 19.82 20.39
C ARG A 10 10.45 18.69 21.41
N ALA A 11 9.30 18.14 21.80
CA ALA A 11 9.21 17.03 22.75
C ALA A 11 9.24 15.65 22.05
N ALA A 12 9.25 15.61 20.72
CA ALA A 12 9.21 14.38 19.93
C ALA A 12 10.47 13.53 20.15
N PRO A 13 10.33 12.21 20.42
CA PRO A 13 11.48 11.32 20.54
C PRO A 13 12.27 11.26 19.23
N ARG A 14 13.59 11.43 19.31
CA ARG A 14 14.48 11.37 18.13
C ARG A 14 14.30 10.09 17.31
N PRO A 15 14.18 8.88 17.91
CA PRO A 15 13.94 7.66 17.13
C PRO A 15 12.63 7.68 16.34
N ALA A 16 11.55 8.27 16.90
CA ALA A 16 10.29 8.41 16.19
C ALA A 16 10.42 9.36 14.99
N LEU A 17 11.17 10.46 15.12
CA LEU A 17 11.44 11.38 14.00
C LEU A 17 12.28 10.71 12.90
N LEU A 18 13.26 9.88 13.27
CA LEU A 18 14.02 9.07 12.32
C LEU A 18 13.12 8.06 11.59
N GLY A 19 12.19 7.43 12.29
CA GLY A 19 11.18 6.57 11.67
C GLY A 19 10.35 7.32 10.63
N LEU A 20 9.90 8.55 10.94
CA LEU A 20 9.18 9.38 9.96
C LEU A 20 10.06 9.72 8.74
N LEU A 21 11.33 10.03 8.95
CA LEU A 21 12.28 10.29 7.86
C LEU A 21 12.44 9.06 6.96
N LEU A 22 12.61 7.87 7.55
CA LEU A 22 12.72 6.63 6.79
C LEU A 22 11.45 6.32 6.00
N PHE A 23 10.27 6.52 6.59
CA PHE A 23 9.01 6.40 5.86
C PHE A 23 8.91 7.36 4.67
N PHE A 24 9.42 8.58 4.84
CA PHE A 24 9.49 9.54 3.73
C PHE A 24 10.44 9.06 2.65
N CYS A 25 11.65 8.58 3.02
CA CYS A 25 12.63 8.07 2.07
C CYS A 25 12.12 6.85 1.30
N ALA A 26 11.48 5.90 1.99
CA ALA A 26 10.86 4.74 1.36
C ALA A 26 9.75 5.16 0.39
N GLY A 27 8.79 5.96 0.86
CA GLY A 27 7.73 6.46 -0.01
C GLY A 27 8.23 7.27 -1.20
N PHE A 28 9.33 8.01 -1.07
CA PHE A 28 9.96 8.71 -2.19
C PHE A 28 10.54 7.74 -3.22
N ALA A 29 11.22 6.70 -2.75
CA ALA A 29 11.82 5.69 -3.61
C ALA A 29 10.75 4.91 -4.39
N ASP A 30 9.69 4.47 -3.71
CA ASP A 30 8.55 3.75 -4.31
C ASP A 30 7.81 4.62 -5.33
N GLY A 31 7.48 5.85 -4.94
CA GLY A 31 6.83 6.80 -5.83
C GLY A 31 7.67 7.14 -7.08
N ALA A 32 8.98 7.09 -6.96
CA ALA A 32 9.88 7.25 -8.09
C ALA A 32 10.00 5.96 -8.92
N LEU A 33 9.99 4.77 -8.29
CA LEU A 33 10.15 3.49 -8.98
C LEU A 33 8.97 3.21 -9.91
N VAL A 34 7.75 3.22 -9.36
CA VAL A 34 6.55 2.70 -10.02
C VAL A 34 6.35 3.27 -11.43
N PRO A 35 6.34 4.59 -11.68
CA PRO A 35 6.10 5.13 -13.02
C PRO A 35 7.29 5.03 -13.96
N PHE A 36 8.53 4.98 -13.44
CA PHE A 36 9.73 5.04 -14.27
C PHE A 36 10.34 3.66 -14.56
N PHE A 37 10.10 2.68 -13.69
CA PHE A 37 10.65 1.32 -13.87
C PHE A 37 10.20 0.66 -15.17
N PRO A 38 8.91 0.67 -15.58
CA PRO A 38 8.50 0.09 -16.85
C PRO A 38 9.17 0.75 -18.06
N LEU A 39 9.32 2.07 -18.03
CA LEU A 39 9.98 2.84 -19.08
C LEU A 39 11.47 2.49 -19.18
N TRP A 40 12.17 2.53 -18.06
CA TRP A 40 13.58 2.15 -18.01
C TRP A 40 13.81 0.70 -18.46
N ALA A 41 13.00 -0.21 -17.99
CA ALA A 41 13.10 -1.62 -18.31
C ALA A 41 12.98 -1.87 -19.83
N SER A 42 12.02 -1.22 -20.49
CA SER A 42 11.79 -1.39 -21.91
C SER A 42 12.79 -0.61 -22.79
N SER A 43 13.15 0.63 -22.41
CA SER A 43 13.94 1.52 -23.28
C SER A 43 15.45 1.45 -23.03
N GLU A 44 15.90 1.27 -21.77
CA GLU A 44 17.31 1.33 -21.41
C GLU A 44 17.91 0.00 -20.94
N ALA A 45 17.10 -0.88 -20.31
CA ALA A 45 17.59 -2.17 -19.82
C ALA A 45 17.46 -3.30 -20.83
N GLY A 46 16.78 -3.07 -21.97
CA GLY A 46 16.57 -4.08 -23.01
C GLY A 46 15.66 -5.23 -22.57
N ILE A 47 14.75 -4.99 -21.62
CA ILE A 47 13.83 -5.97 -21.05
C ILE A 47 12.56 -5.99 -21.91
N PRO A 48 12.13 -7.16 -22.41
CA PRO A 48 10.86 -7.27 -23.14
C PRO A 48 9.69 -6.83 -22.25
N VAL A 49 8.72 -6.09 -22.83
CA VAL A 49 7.58 -5.56 -22.10
C VAL A 49 6.79 -6.67 -21.36
N GLY A 50 6.66 -7.85 -22.00
CA GLY A 50 6.01 -9.02 -21.37
C GLY A 50 6.73 -9.58 -20.14
N ALA A 51 8.01 -9.24 -19.93
CA ALA A 51 8.77 -9.66 -18.75
C ALA A 51 8.69 -8.63 -17.59
N ILE A 52 8.24 -7.41 -17.85
CA ILE A 52 8.14 -6.35 -16.83
C ILE A 52 7.22 -6.77 -15.70
N GLY A 53 6.08 -7.38 -16.03
CA GLY A 53 5.16 -7.92 -15.03
C GLY A 53 5.79 -8.99 -14.14
N LEU A 54 6.61 -9.88 -14.72
CA LEU A 54 7.34 -10.87 -13.95
C LEU A 54 8.31 -10.21 -12.96
N LEU A 55 8.93 -9.11 -13.34
CA LEU A 55 9.85 -8.36 -12.48
C LEU A 55 9.15 -7.73 -11.28
N PHE A 56 7.98 -7.13 -11.48
CA PHE A 56 7.13 -6.71 -10.37
C PHE A 56 6.71 -7.90 -9.50
N GLY A 57 6.39 -9.03 -10.13
CA GLY A 57 6.11 -10.29 -9.43
C GLY A 57 7.29 -10.80 -8.60
N CYS A 58 8.53 -10.61 -9.06
CA CYS A 58 9.72 -10.96 -8.28
C CYS A 58 9.90 -10.05 -7.06
N TYR A 59 9.65 -8.75 -7.21
CA TYR A 59 9.70 -7.80 -6.09
C TYR A 59 8.68 -8.17 -5.00
N ALA A 60 7.42 -8.31 -5.36
CA ALA A 60 6.37 -8.70 -4.41
C ALA A 60 6.52 -10.15 -3.90
N GLY A 61 7.09 -11.04 -4.72
CA GLY A 61 7.49 -12.38 -4.29
C GLY A 61 8.55 -12.34 -3.21
N GLY A 62 9.50 -11.41 -3.30
CA GLY A 62 10.49 -11.14 -2.25
C GLY A 62 9.84 -10.67 -0.95
N GLU A 63 8.90 -9.73 -1.02
CA GLU A 63 8.14 -9.26 0.13
C GLU A 63 7.39 -10.41 0.81
N LEU A 64 6.69 -11.24 0.03
CA LEU A 64 5.93 -12.36 0.56
C LEU A 64 6.82 -13.44 1.19
N LEU A 65 8.01 -13.71 0.61
CA LEU A 65 8.96 -14.66 1.16
C LEU A 65 9.56 -14.21 2.49
N ALA A 66 9.79 -12.91 2.66
CA ALA A 66 10.37 -12.36 3.88
C ALA A 66 9.33 -12.11 4.99
N ALA A 67 8.06 -11.90 4.65
CA ALA A 67 7.00 -11.58 5.60
C ALA A 67 6.94 -12.49 6.84
N PRO A 68 7.05 -13.84 6.73
CA PRO A 68 7.02 -14.73 7.91
C PRO A 68 8.25 -14.60 8.81
N LEU A 69 9.35 -14.03 8.30
CA LEU A 69 10.63 -13.96 9.00
C LEU A 69 10.78 -12.69 9.84
N ILE A 70 9.91 -11.70 9.61
CA ILE A 70 10.05 -10.32 10.11
C ILE A 70 10.02 -10.29 11.65
N GLY A 71 8.99 -10.85 12.28
CA GLY A 71 8.82 -10.83 13.74
C GLY A 71 9.99 -11.49 14.45
N GLY A 72 10.31 -12.72 14.07
CA GLY A 72 11.36 -13.49 14.71
C GLY A 72 12.78 -12.93 14.55
N ILE A 73 13.10 -12.30 13.43
CA ILE A 73 14.43 -11.70 13.19
C ILE A 73 14.60 -10.42 14.01
N ALA A 74 13.62 -9.51 13.97
CA ALA A 74 13.70 -8.23 14.68
C ALA A 74 13.75 -8.41 16.20
N ASP A 75 13.08 -9.42 16.75
CA ASP A 75 13.07 -9.71 18.17
C ASP A 75 14.36 -10.41 18.65
N ARG A 76 15.02 -11.21 17.79
CA ARG A 76 16.26 -11.92 18.14
C ARG A 76 17.53 -11.09 17.94
N VAL A 77 17.60 -10.35 16.84
CA VAL A 77 18.79 -9.60 16.42
C VAL A 77 18.78 -8.18 16.97
N GLY A 78 17.61 -7.67 17.32
CA GLY A 78 17.39 -6.28 17.72
C GLY A 78 16.84 -5.43 16.58
N ARG A 79 16.11 -4.39 16.92
CA ARG A 79 15.39 -3.56 15.95
C ARG A 79 16.30 -2.63 15.17
N ARG A 80 17.33 -2.09 15.82
CA ARG A 80 18.29 -1.18 15.19
C ARG A 80 19.08 -1.83 14.04
N PRO A 81 19.77 -2.99 14.21
CA PRO A 81 20.52 -3.59 13.11
C PRO A 81 19.61 -4.05 11.96
N VAL A 82 18.41 -4.53 12.27
CA VAL A 82 17.41 -4.92 11.25
C VAL A 82 16.97 -3.72 10.43
N LEU A 83 16.66 -2.60 11.08
CA LEU A 83 16.24 -1.37 10.40
C LEU A 83 17.35 -0.80 9.50
N ILE A 84 18.60 -0.83 9.97
CA ILE A 84 19.76 -0.39 9.20
C ILE A 84 19.97 -1.33 7.99
N ALA A 85 20.00 -2.64 8.23
CA ALA A 85 20.23 -3.61 7.17
C ALA A 85 19.14 -3.55 6.10
N SER A 86 17.86 -3.43 6.47
CA SER A 86 16.75 -3.33 5.52
C SER A 86 16.79 -2.03 4.73
N SER A 87 16.99 -0.87 5.36
CA SER A 87 17.08 0.41 4.64
C SER A 87 18.29 0.47 3.69
N LEU A 88 19.46 -0.04 4.12
CA LEU A 88 20.63 -0.15 3.25
C LEU A 88 20.40 -1.18 2.13
N GLY A 89 19.73 -2.29 2.41
CA GLY A 89 19.42 -3.34 1.43
C GLY A 89 18.48 -2.83 0.35
N VAL A 90 17.39 -2.16 0.71
CA VAL A 90 16.47 -1.53 -0.27
C VAL A 90 17.22 -0.46 -1.07
N GLY A 91 17.92 0.43 -0.40
CA GLY A 91 18.69 1.47 -1.07
C GLY A 91 19.76 0.93 -2.03
N ALA A 92 20.48 -0.13 -1.64
CA ALA A 92 21.45 -0.81 -2.50
C ALA A 92 20.76 -1.48 -3.70
N GLY A 93 19.59 -2.07 -3.53
CA GLY A 93 18.79 -2.63 -4.60
C GLY A 93 18.39 -1.58 -5.64
N PHE A 94 17.90 -0.43 -5.22
CA PHE A 94 17.62 0.69 -6.13
C PHE A 94 18.86 1.21 -6.81
N LEU A 95 19.99 1.34 -6.10
CA LEU A 95 21.28 1.71 -6.71
C LEU A 95 21.76 0.68 -7.72
N ALA A 96 21.53 -0.62 -7.46
CA ALA A 96 21.90 -1.68 -8.38
C ALA A 96 21.15 -1.58 -9.71
N LEU A 97 19.89 -1.11 -9.73
CA LEU A 97 19.12 -0.89 -10.95
C LEU A 97 19.79 0.10 -11.90
N PHE A 98 20.64 1.01 -11.39
CA PHE A 98 21.43 1.90 -12.23
C PHE A 98 22.44 1.14 -13.12
N PHE A 99 22.98 0.02 -12.64
CA PHE A 99 24.06 -0.73 -13.27
C PHE A 99 23.61 -1.99 -14.02
N VAL A 100 22.47 -2.56 -13.62
CA VAL A 100 22.04 -3.87 -14.14
C VAL A 100 21.34 -3.77 -15.49
N HIS A 101 21.44 -4.85 -16.26
CA HIS A 101 20.81 -5.04 -17.56
C HIS A 101 20.26 -6.47 -17.65
N GLY A 102 19.19 -6.65 -18.41
CA GLY A 102 18.58 -7.95 -18.68
C GLY A 102 17.67 -8.46 -17.56
N VAL A 103 16.81 -9.41 -17.93
CA VAL A 103 15.69 -9.88 -17.10
C VAL A 103 16.17 -10.56 -15.83
N VAL A 104 17.10 -11.51 -15.94
CA VAL A 104 17.49 -12.40 -14.82
C VAL A 104 18.14 -11.62 -13.68
N VAL A 105 19.11 -10.76 -14.00
CA VAL A 105 19.83 -9.99 -12.97
C VAL A 105 18.87 -8.99 -12.31
N THR A 106 18.03 -8.32 -13.08
CA THR A 106 17.01 -7.40 -12.56
C THR A 106 16.01 -8.14 -11.66
N ALA A 107 15.58 -9.36 -12.03
CA ALA A 107 14.69 -10.17 -11.21
C ALA A 107 15.30 -10.52 -9.85
N ILE A 108 16.58 -10.90 -9.83
CA ILE A 108 17.29 -11.20 -8.57
C ILE A 108 17.40 -9.94 -7.68
N VAL A 109 17.78 -8.81 -8.30
CA VAL A 109 17.88 -7.54 -7.57
C VAL A 109 16.54 -7.15 -6.97
N LEU A 110 15.45 -7.21 -7.74
CA LEU A 110 14.11 -6.86 -7.25
C LEU A 110 13.62 -7.83 -6.19
N LEU A 111 13.85 -9.14 -6.34
CA LEU A 111 13.50 -10.13 -5.32
C LEU A 111 14.17 -9.80 -3.97
N VAL A 112 15.48 -9.54 -3.98
CA VAL A 112 16.23 -9.21 -2.76
C VAL A 112 15.79 -7.85 -2.20
N THR A 113 15.51 -6.88 -3.06
CA THR A 113 15.01 -5.56 -2.65
C THR A 113 13.66 -5.69 -1.95
N GLY A 114 12.72 -6.45 -2.53
CA GLY A 114 11.42 -6.72 -1.91
C GLY A 114 11.53 -7.44 -0.57
N MET A 115 12.45 -8.41 -0.43
CA MET A 115 12.73 -9.04 0.87
C MET A 115 13.17 -8.02 1.93
N CYS A 116 14.03 -7.09 1.57
CA CYS A 116 14.47 -6.04 2.49
C CYS A 116 13.35 -5.06 2.83
N GLU A 117 12.50 -4.72 1.85
CA GLU A 117 11.40 -3.78 2.01
C GLU A 117 10.31 -4.30 2.93
N SER A 118 9.94 -5.57 2.78
CA SER A 118 8.98 -6.25 3.65
C SER A 118 9.32 -6.10 5.14
N VAL A 119 10.63 -6.06 5.46
CA VAL A 119 11.13 -5.91 6.84
C VAL A 119 11.16 -4.45 7.30
N LEU A 120 11.38 -3.51 6.36
CA LEU A 120 11.64 -2.10 6.65
C LEU A 120 10.43 -1.42 7.32
N HIS A 121 9.27 -1.46 6.68
CA HIS A 121 8.06 -0.75 7.14
C HIS A 121 7.56 -1.19 8.52
N PRO A 122 7.38 -2.51 8.81
CA PRO A 122 6.98 -2.96 10.13
C PRO A 122 8.00 -2.61 11.23
N THR A 123 9.30 -2.72 10.91
CA THR A 123 10.36 -2.39 11.88
C THR A 123 10.35 -0.91 12.25
N ILE A 124 10.11 0.00 11.28
CA ILE A 124 9.95 1.44 11.58
C ILE A 124 8.78 1.67 12.53
N LEU A 125 7.61 1.06 12.26
CA LEU A 125 6.43 1.21 13.13
C LEU A 125 6.69 0.71 14.53
N THR A 126 7.42 -0.40 14.66
CA THR A 126 7.78 -0.99 15.94
C THR A 126 8.73 -0.06 16.72
N VAL A 127 9.74 0.50 16.06
CA VAL A 127 10.64 1.50 16.69
C VAL A 127 9.87 2.74 17.16
N ILE A 128 8.92 3.22 16.38
CA ILE A 128 8.04 4.33 16.78
C ILE A 128 7.21 3.95 18.01
N ALA A 129 6.63 2.75 18.03
CA ALA A 129 5.82 2.25 19.14
C ALA A 129 6.62 2.13 20.43
N ASP A 130 7.86 1.63 20.37
CA ASP A 130 8.71 1.45 21.56
C ASP A 130 9.06 2.75 22.30
N VAL A 131 9.17 3.83 21.54
CA VAL A 131 9.63 5.12 22.10
C VAL A 131 8.48 6.11 22.35
N THR A 132 7.25 5.70 22.08
CA THR A 132 6.07 6.54 22.27
C THR A 132 5.03 5.87 23.16
N PRO A 133 4.30 6.61 24.00
CA PRO A 133 3.29 6.03 24.87
C PRO A 133 2.14 5.45 24.04
N PRO A 134 1.50 4.33 24.46
CA PRO A 134 0.41 3.67 23.74
C PRO A 134 -0.75 4.60 23.35
N SER A 135 -1.08 5.56 24.18
CA SER A 135 -2.11 6.57 23.92
C SER A 135 -1.78 7.49 22.72
N ALA A 136 -0.50 7.63 22.37
CA ALA A 136 -0.03 8.46 21.26
C ALA A 136 0.19 7.67 19.95
N HIS A 137 0.18 6.32 19.97
CA HIS A 137 0.40 5.47 18.80
C HIS A 137 -0.47 5.85 17.59
N PRO A 138 -1.80 6.07 17.73
CA PRO A 138 -2.63 6.43 16.57
C PRO A 138 -2.16 7.69 15.86
N ARG A 139 -1.67 8.67 16.63
CA ARG A 139 -1.15 9.92 16.09
C ARG A 139 0.19 9.72 15.37
N TRP A 140 1.12 8.96 15.96
CA TRP A 140 2.42 8.70 15.36
C TRP A 140 2.31 7.84 14.10
N PHE A 141 1.45 6.82 14.10
CA PHE A 141 1.21 6.00 12.90
C PHE A 141 0.54 6.81 11.78
N SER A 142 -0.35 7.74 12.14
CA SER A 142 -0.90 8.70 11.15
C SER A 142 0.19 9.60 10.57
N LEU A 143 1.12 10.10 11.39
CA LEU A 143 2.26 10.89 10.92
C LEU A 143 3.20 10.07 10.03
N ALA A 144 3.45 8.80 10.36
CA ALA A 144 4.22 7.88 9.53
C ALA A 144 3.59 7.72 8.14
N ARG A 145 2.28 7.51 8.08
CA ARG A 145 1.53 7.42 6.83
C ARG A 145 1.59 8.72 6.02
N VAL A 146 1.43 9.87 6.66
CA VAL A 146 1.56 11.18 6.01
C VAL A 146 2.97 11.37 5.46
N SER A 147 4.00 10.94 6.20
CA SER A 147 5.39 11.03 5.78
C SER A 147 5.67 10.18 4.54
N SER A 148 5.21 8.93 4.53
CA SER A 148 5.31 8.04 3.35
C SER A 148 4.56 8.63 2.15
N SER A 149 3.32 9.09 2.34
CA SER A 149 2.54 9.73 1.27
C SER A 149 3.20 10.98 0.71
N ALA A 150 3.84 11.80 1.55
CA ALA A 150 4.61 12.96 1.10
C ALA A 150 5.78 12.53 0.20
N GLY A 151 6.47 11.45 0.56
CA GLY A 151 7.51 10.83 -0.26
C GLY A 151 6.95 10.37 -1.61
N GLN A 152 5.87 9.60 -1.60
CA GLN A 152 5.21 9.10 -2.82
C GLN A 152 4.74 10.19 -3.77
N ILE A 153 4.39 11.37 -3.26
CA ILE A 153 4.03 12.54 -4.08
C ILE A 153 5.28 13.20 -4.68
N LEU A 154 6.33 13.36 -3.89
CA LEU A 154 7.55 14.03 -4.32
C LEU A 154 8.42 13.13 -5.23
N GLY A 155 8.33 11.81 -5.09
CA GLY A 155 9.05 10.84 -5.90
C GLY A 155 8.86 11.05 -7.40
N PRO A 156 7.63 10.96 -7.94
CA PRO A 156 7.38 11.17 -9.35
C PRO A 156 7.74 12.58 -9.83
N ALA A 157 7.52 13.61 -9.00
CA ALA A 157 7.83 14.99 -9.34
C ALA A 157 9.34 15.21 -9.51
N CYS A 158 10.14 14.72 -8.56
CA CYS A 158 11.60 14.74 -8.67
C CYS A 158 12.10 13.80 -9.78
N GLY A 159 11.48 12.62 -9.91
CA GLY A 159 11.75 11.67 -10.96
C GLY A 159 11.55 12.27 -12.36
N ALA A 160 10.52 13.10 -12.56
CA ALA A 160 10.30 13.82 -13.81
C ALA A 160 11.48 14.74 -14.20
N LEU A 161 12.04 15.44 -13.21
CA LEU A 161 13.23 16.30 -13.42
C LEU A 161 14.47 15.48 -13.68
N LEU A 162 14.67 14.40 -12.96
CA LEU A 162 15.84 13.51 -13.14
C LEU A 162 15.77 12.75 -14.47
N ALA A 163 14.59 12.37 -14.93
CA ALA A 163 14.36 11.71 -16.21
C ALA A 163 14.71 12.61 -17.42
N LEU A 164 14.84 13.94 -17.25
CA LEU A 164 15.40 14.83 -18.28
C LEU A 164 16.87 14.52 -18.56
N VAL A 165 17.60 13.98 -17.59
CA VAL A 165 19.00 13.60 -17.71
C VAL A 165 19.12 12.13 -18.12
N SER A 166 18.49 11.21 -17.36
CA SER A 166 18.45 9.77 -17.60
C SER A 166 17.41 9.11 -16.71
N LEU A 167 16.72 8.08 -17.21
CA LEU A 167 15.80 7.27 -16.39
C LEU A 167 16.53 6.58 -15.22
N ARG A 168 17.79 6.20 -15.42
CA ARG A 168 18.61 5.58 -14.36
C ARG A 168 18.88 6.50 -13.19
N SER A 169 18.94 7.82 -13.41
CA SER A 169 19.19 8.79 -12.33
C SER A 169 18.05 8.85 -11.32
N VAL A 170 16.85 8.41 -11.70
CA VAL A 170 15.70 8.28 -10.79
C VAL A 170 15.98 7.24 -9.71
N PHE A 171 16.49 6.06 -10.11
CA PHE A 171 16.86 4.99 -9.16
C PHE A 171 18.05 5.37 -8.28
N LEU A 172 19.02 6.10 -8.88
CA LEU A 172 20.16 6.62 -8.13
C LEU A 172 19.69 7.56 -6.99
N ALA A 173 18.74 8.44 -7.26
CA ALA A 173 18.20 9.36 -6.26
C ALA A 173 17.43 8.63 -5.16
N GLY A 174 16.50 7.73 -5.52
CA GLY A 174 15.73 6.92 -4.54
C GLY A 174 16.65 6.06 -3.68
N GLY A 175 17.57 5.32 -4.31
CA GLY A 175 18.52 4.47 -3.60
C GLY A 175 19.46 5.25 -2.68
N THR A 176 20.00 6.38 -3.17
CA THR A 176 20.88 7.25 -2.34
C THR A 176 20.14 7.79 -1.13
N MET A 177 18.87 8.20 -1.29
CA MET A 177 18.06 8.72 -0.21
C MET A 177 17.84 7.69 0.88
N LEU A 178 17.53 6.43 0.51
CA LEU A 178 17.38 5.32 1.47
C LEU A 178 18.70 4.93 2.13
N VAL A 179 19.81 4.88 1.38
CA VAL A 179 21.15 4.61 1.95
C VAL A 179 21.53 5.70 2.96
N LEU A 180 21.32 6.97 2.62
CA LEU A 180 21.58 8.10 3.54
C LEU A 180 20.66 8.01 4.77
N GLY A 181 19.39 7.67 4.60
CA GLY A 181 18.47 7.42 5.72
C GLY A 181 18.97 6.30 6.64
N GLY A 182 19.43 5.18 6.08
CA GLY A 182 20.04 4.07 6.81
C GLY A 182 21.32 4.48 7.54
N ILE A 183 22.20 5.26 6.89
CA ILE A 183 23.42 5.79 7.52
C ILE A 183 23.08 6.74 8.67
N VAL A 184 22.14 7.65 8.49
CA VAL A 184 21.68 8.53 9.58
C VAL A 184 21.14 7.71 10.75
N THR A 185 20.38 6.65 10.46
CA THR A 185 19.87 5.72 11.47
C THR A 185 21.00 5.00 12.20
N LEU A 186 22.05 4.59 11.51
CA LEU A 186 23.23 3.96 12.09
C LEU A 186 23.88 4.83 13.19
N PHE A 187 23.98 6.15 12.97
CA PHE A 187 24.63 7.05 13.91
C PHE A 187 23.67 7.68 14.94
N ALA A 188 22.40 7.81 14.62
CA ALA A 188 21.45 8.56 15.43
C ALA A 188 20.48 7.67 16.25
N LEU A 189 20.32 6.39 15.89
CA LEU A 189 19.44 5.45 16.59
C LEU A 189 20.25 4.59 17.56
N SER A 190 19.91 4.64 18.87
CA SER A 190 20.32 3.62 19.84
C SER A 190 19.35 2.43 19.78
N GLU A 191 19.81 1.24 20.27
CA GLU A 191 18.93 0.08 20.34
C GLU A 191 17.69 0.36 21.21
N THR A 192 16.53 0.04 20.70
CA THR A 192 15.23 0.29 21.35
C THR A 192 14.61 -1.00 21.93
N SER A 193 15.14 -2.18 21.56
CA SER A 193 14.68 -3.45 22.09
C SER A 193 14.91 -3.52 23.60
N GLY A 194 13.86 -3.61 24.39
CA GLY A 194 13.93 -3.67 25.84
C GLY A 194 13.39 -2.44 26.60
N ILE A 195 13.19 -1.29 25.92
CA ILE A 195 12.65 -0.10 26.60
C ILE A 195 11.17 -0.30 26.99
N GLY A 196 10.40 -1.12 26.24
CA GLY A 196 8.99 -1.41 26.49
C GLY A 196 8.73 -2.66 27.35
N ARG A 197 9.72 -3.53 27.59
CA ARG A 197 9.55 -4.78 28.36
C ARG A 197 9.54 -4.62 29.88
N ALA A 198 9.80 -3.44 30.41
CA ALA A 198 9.97 -3.23 31.84
C ALA A 198 8.66 -3.06 32.65
N THR A 199 7.49 -3.04 32.05
CA THR A 199 6.22 -2.89 32.78
C THR A 199 5.10 -3.68 32.13
N GLY A 200 5.04 -4.99 32.34
CA GLY A 200 3.85 -5.75 31.93
C GLY A 200 4.04 -7.26 31.96
N ASP A 201 3.99 -7.84 33.17
CA ASP A 201 3.94 -9.28 33.42
C ASP A 201 2.55 -9.93 33.13
N ASP A 202 1.74 -9.34 32.24
CA ASP A 202 0.41 -9.85 31.88
C ASP A 202 0.17 -9.74 30.36
N CYS A 203 0.98 -10.42 29.55
CA CYS A 203 0.53 -10.83 28.22
C CYS A 203 0.17 -12.32 28.29
N PRO A 204 -1.04 -12.73 27.91
CA PRO A 204 -1.35 -14.14 27.75
C PRO A 204 -0.42 -14.74 26.71
N ASP A 205 0.21 -15.86 27.04
CA ASP A 205 1.18 -16.62 26.21
C ASP A 205 0.57 -17.30 24.97
N ASP A 206 -0.53 -16.81 24.40
CA ASP A 206 -1.27 -17.41 23.29
C ASP A 206 -1.40 -16.50 22.06
N GLU A 207 -0.44 -15.62 21.76
CA GLU A 207 -0.36 -15.07 20.41
C GLU A 207 0.27 -16.13 19.49
N GLU A 208 -0.58 -16.86 18.77
CA GLU A 208 -0.18 -17.64 17.60
C GLU A 208 0.54 -16.69 16.63
N GLU A 209 1.86 -16.61 16.74
CA GLU A 209 2.71 -15.77 15.90
C GLU A 209 2.77 -16.34 14.49
N GLY A 210 2.52 -15.50 13.49
CA GLY A 210 2.73 -15.84 12.09
C GLY A 210 1.46 -16.11 11.28
N LEU A 211 1.64 -16.81 10.17
CA LEU A 211 0.57 -17.17 9.22
C LEU A 211 -0.59 -17.94 9.86
N SER A 212 -0.35 -18.69 10.95
CA SER A 212 -1.38 -19.40 11.71
C SER A 212 -2.42 -18.47 12.34
N ALA A 213 -2.01 -17.28 12.80
CA ALA A 213 -2.93 -16.27 13.35
C ALA A 213 -3.87 -15.68 12.28
N LEU A 214 -3.49 -15.75 11.01
CA LEU A 214 -4.28 -15.24 9.88
C LEU A 214 -5.28 -16.27 9.33
N LEU A 215 -5.00 -17.56 9.51
CA LEU A 215 -5.84 -18.65 9.01
C LEU A 215 -7.33 -18.53 9.42
N PRO A 216 -7.66 -18.17 10.68
CA PRO A 216 -9.05 -17.97 11.08
C PRO A 216 -9.73 -16.80 10.36
N ALA A 217 -8.98 -15.76 10.00
CA ALA A 217 -9.51 -14.62 9.25
C ALA A 217 -9.82 -15.02 7.80
N PHE A 218 -8.93 -15.77 7.14
CA PHE A 218 -9.16 -16.28 5.78
C PHE A 218 -10.27 -17.35 5.70
N ARG A 219 -10.59 -18.04 6.79
CA ARG A 219 -11.71 -18.98 6.87
C ARG A 219 -13.07 -18.28 6.97
N ASP A 220 -13.10 -17.00 7.35
CA ASP A 220 -14.37 -16.24 7.29
C ASP A 220 -14.74 -15.94 5.85
N GLY A 221 -15.75 -16.65 5.35
CA GLY A 221 -16.24 -16.48 3.97
C GLY A 221 -16.79 -15.07 3.67
N ARG A 222 -17.11 -14.26 4.67
CA ARG A 222 -17.54 -12.86 4.48
C ARG A 222 -16.33 -11.99 4.21
N LEU A 223 -15.26 -12.15 5.00
CA LEU A 223 -14.00 -11.47 4.79
C LEU A 223 -13.36 -11.90 3.47
N ALA A 224 -13.26 -13.20 3.19
CA ALA A 224 -12.68 -13.72 1.97
C ALA A 224 -13.36 -13.15 0.70
N LYS A 225 -14.70 -13.06 0.70
CA LYS A 225 -15.44 -12.41 -0.40
C LYS A 225 -15.17 -10.93 -0.51
N LEU A 226 -15.07 -10.21 0.61
CA LEU A 226 -14.72 -8.80 0.61
C LEU A 226 -13.32 -8.59 0.04
N LEU A 227 -12.33 -9.36 0.52
CA LEU A 227 -10.95 -9.29 0.05
C LEU A 227 -10.82 -9.62 -1.44
N LEU A 228 -11.54 -10.64 -1.93
CA LEU A 228 -11.57 -10.96 -3.36
C LEU A 228 -12.01 -9.78 -4.21
N TRP A 229 -13.10 -9.11 -3.84
CA TRP A 229 -13.60 -7.96 -4.59
C TRP A 229 -12.67 -6.73 -4.48
N ILE A 230 -12.02 -6.55 -3.33
CA ILE A 230 -10.98 -5.51 -3.15
C ILE A 230 -9.83 -5.79 -4.12
N VAL A 231 -9.27 -7.00 -4.10
CA VAL A 231 -8.14 -7.38 -4.96
C VAL A 231 -8.50 -7.18 -6.44
N LEU A 232 -9.65 -7.65 -6.88
CA LEU A 232 -10.06 -7.50 -8.28
C LEU A 232 -10.22 -6.05 -8.72
N PHE A 233 -10.77 -5.20 -7.86
CA PHE A 233 -10.93 -3.77 -8.14
C PHE A 233 -9.58 -3.05 -8.17
N GLU A 234 -8.74 -3.30 -7.17
CA GLU A 234 -7.45 -2.66 -7.01
C GLU A 234 -6.42 -3.13 -8.05
N VAL A 235 -6.42 -4.41 -8.44
CA VAL A 235 -5.57 -4.95 -9.53
C VAL A 235 -5.81 -4.19 -10.83
N ALA A 236 -7.07 -3.95 -11.18
CA ALA A 236 -7.40 -3.17 -12.37
C ALA A 236 -6.98 -1.70 -12.23
N GLY A 237 -7.16 -1.10 -11.05
CA GLY A 237 -6.72 0.27 -10.76
C GLY A 237 -5.21 0.44 -10.91
N ASN A 238 -4.43 -0.55 -10.49
CA ASN A 238 -2.98 -0.55 -10.55
C ASN A 238 -2.41 -0.58 -12.00
N TRP A 239 -3.21 -0.99 -12.99
CA TRP A 239 -2.79 -0.91 -14.40
C TRP A 239 -2.52 0.52 -14.86
N ILE A 240 -3.17 1.51 -14.27
CA ILE A 240 -2.91 2.93 -14.53
C ILE A 240 -1.44 3.27 -14.26
N GLU A 241 -0.92 2.82 -13.13
CA GLU A 241 0.43 3.14 -12.69
C GLU A 241 1.49 2.38 -13.51
N ALA A 242 1.25 1.11 -13.82
CA ALA A 242 2.22 0.26 -14.49
C ALA A 242 2.20 0.37 -16.02
N VAL A 243 1.01 0.58 -16.63
CA VAL A 243 0.83 0.50 -18.09
C VAL A 243 0.79 1.88 -18.75
N ILE A 244 0.23 2.91 -18.11
CA ILE A 244 0.20 4.27 -18.71
C ILE A 244 1.59 4.78 -19.11
N PRO A 245 2.65 4.58 -18.32
CA PRO A 245 3.99 5.01 -18.73
C PRO A 245 4.40 4.44 -20.09
N LEU A 246 4.25 3.13 -20.28
CA LEU A 246 4.55 2.44 -21.53
C LEU A 246 3.62 2.92 -22.65
N TYR A 247 2.31 2.92 -22.39
CA TYR A 247 1.30 3.27 -23.37
C TYR A 247 1.44 4.68 -23.92
N ALA A 248 1.72 5.66 -23.06
CA ALA A 248 1.90 7.05 -23.46
C ALA A 248 3.25 7.29 -24.16
N HIS A 249 4.30 6.59 -23.73
CA HIS A 249 5.63 6.68 -24.33
C HIS A 249 5.66 6.03 -25.72
N ASP A 250 5.17 4.81 -25.85
CA ASP A 250 5.17 4.07 -27.13
C ASP A 250 4.28 4.72 -28.20
N ALA A 251 3.21 5.41 -27.76
CA ALA A 251 2.40 6.23 -28.64
C ALA A 251 3.07 7.57 -29.04
N GLY A 252 4.22 7.91 -28.49
CA GLY A 252 4.88 9.20 -28.70
C GLY A 252 4.17 10.40 -28.09
N THR A 253 3.20 10.18 -27.21
CA THR A 253 2.41 11.26 -26.59
C THR A 253 3.17 11.93 -25.45
N LEU A 254 3.94 11.18 -24.67
CA LEU A 254 4.70 11.68 -23.54
C LEU A 254 6.16 11.22 -23.60
N THR A 255 7.05 12.13 -23.25
CA THR A 255 8.43 11.79 -22.89
C THR A 255 8.47 11.19 -21.49
N PRO A 256 9.56 10.53 -21.06
CA PRO A 256 9.69 10.03 -19.68
C PRO A 256 9.46 11.11 -18.62
N SER A 257 9.96 12.32 -18.83
CA SER A 257 9.69 13.46 -17.93
C SER A 257 8.21 13.88 -17.94
N GLY A 258 7.54 13.80 -19.10
CA GLY A 258 6.11 14.04 -19.23
C GLY A 258 5.26 13.01 -18.44
N VAL A 259 5.70 11.75 -18.41
CA VAL A 259 5.06 10.72 -17.56
C VAL A 259 5.20 11.09 -16.10
N GLY A 260 6.39 11.45 -15.63
CA GLY A 260 6.57 11.90 -14.25
C GLY A 260 5.72 13.14 -13.90
N ALA A 261 5.60 14.10 -14.83
CA ALA A 261 4.73 15.25 -14.65
C ALA A 261 3.25 14.87 -14.55
N LEU A 262 2.78 13.88 -15.31
CA LEU A 262 1.43 13.34 -15.24
C LEU A 262 1.14 12.71 -13.86
N PHE A 263 2.08 11.93 -13.31
CA PHE A 263 1.93 11.34 -11.97
C PHE A 263 2.07 12.39 -10.84
N ALA A 264 2.94 13.39 -11.01
CA ALA A 264 2.99 14.54 -10.09
C ALA A 264 1.66 15.33 -10.09
N TYR A 265 1.03 15.50 -11.25
CA TYR A 265 -0.32 16.07 -11.38
C TYR A 265 -1.35 15.19 -10.62
N ALA A 266 -1.34 13.87 -10.79
CA ALA A 266 -2.24 12.96 -10.08
C ALA A 266 -2.10 13.09 -8.56
N ALA A 267 -0.87 13.16 -8.08
CA ALA A 267 -0.55 13.35 -6.67
C ALA A 267 -1.06 14.72 -6.14
N ALA A 268 -0.82 15.79 -6.88
CA ALA A 268 -1.31 17.13 -6.54
C ALA A 268 -2.86 17.18 -6.52
N LEU A 269 -3.51 16.54 -7.50
CA LEU A 269 -4.96 16.40 -7.55
C LEU A 269 -5.51 15.66 -6.33
N THR A 270 -4.86 14.56 -5.95
CA THR A 270 -5.23 13.76 -4.77
C THR A 270 -5.16 14.61 -3.51
N VAL A 271 -4.04 15.29 -3.27
CA VAL A 271 -3.89 16.17 -2.09
C VAL A 271 -4.92 17.31 -2.08
N GLY A 272 -5.12 17.94 -3.24
CA GLY A 272 -6.05 19.07 -3.36
C GLY A 272 -7.52 18.70 -3.14
N LEU A 273 -7.92 17.52 -3.59
CA LEU A 273 -9.31 17.08 -3.51
C LEU A 273 -9.61 16.17 -2.30
N GLN A 274 -8.60 15.62 -1.62
CA GLN A 274 -8.76 14.61 -0.56
C GLN A 274 -9.76 15.05 0.53
N MET A 275 -9.65 16.29 1.02
CA MET A 275 -10.57 16.79 2.05
C MET A 275 -12.02 16.94 1.55
N LEU A 276 -12.21 17.34 0.30
CA LEU A 276 -13.54 17.48 -0.31
C LEU A 276 -14.18 16.11 -0.50
N VAL A 277 -13.41 15.16 -1.04
CA VAL A 277 -13.87 13.79 -1.27
C VAL A 277 -14.16 13.07 0.06
N SER A 278 -13.32 13.24 1.09
CA SER A 278 -13.57 12.65 2.41
C SER A 278 -14.90 13.09 3.01
N ARG A 279 -15.27 14.36 2.91
CA ARG A 279 -16.59 14.86 3.33
C ARG A 279 -17.75 14.22 2.54
N MET A 280 -17.55 14.00 1.23
CA MET A 280 -18.54 13.32 0.40
C MET A 280 -18.71 11.85 0.79
N VAL A 281 -17.61 11.18 1.18
CA VAL A 281 -17.61 9.78 1.62
C VAL A 281 -18.39 9.63 2.93
N GLU A 282 -18.23 10.54 3.87
CA GLU A 282 -18.99 10.55 5.13
C GLU A 282 -20.50 10.74 4.92
N ALA A 283 -20.88 11.54 3.93
CA ALA A 283 -22.29 11.91 3.69
C ALA A 283 -23.07 10.91 2.85
N ARG A 284 -22.43 9.93 2.20
CA ARG A 284 -23.07 9.03 1.23
C ARG A 284 -22.95 7.57 1.60
N SER A 285 -23.84 6.74 1.02
CA SER A 285 -23.77 5.30 1.23
C SER A 285 -22.56 4.69 0.52
N ALA A 286 -21.86 3.78 1.19
CA ALA A 286 -20.67 3.12 0.67
C ALA A 286 -20.93 2.37 -0.65
N HIS A 287 -22.13 1.82 -0.84
CA HIS A 287 -22.51 1.14 -2.07
C HIS A 287 -22.46 2.10 -3.28
N TRP A 288 -23.10 3.27 -3.19
CA TRP A 288 -23.09 4.24 -4.29
C TRP A 288 -21.72 4.86 -4.55
N LEU A 289 -20.91 5.02 -3.49
CA LEU A 289 -19.53 5.48 -3.64
C LEU A 289 -18.67 4.47 -4.41
N THR A 290 -18.82 3.18 -4.11
CA THR A 290 -18.10 2.10 -4.81
C THR A 290 -18.54 1.97 -6.27
N VAL A 291 -19.86 2.06 -6.52
CA VAL A 291 -20.39 2.06 -7.90
C VAL A 291 -19.90 3.30 -8.66
N GLY A 292 -19.90 4.47 -8.05
CA GLY A 292 -19.37 5.71 -8.64
C GLY A 292 -17.88 5.61 -8.95
N ALA A 293 -17.08 5.03 -8.07
CA ALA A 293 -15.68 4.76 -8.31
C ALA A 293 -15.48 3.78 -9.48
N GLY A 294 -16.29 2.70 -9.53
CA GLY A 294 -16.28 1.77 -10.66
C GLY A 294 -16.59 2.45 -11.99
N LEU A 295 -17.63 3.27 -12.04
CA LEU A 295 -17.99 4.03 -13.25
C LEU A 295 -16.89 5.00 -13.68
N ALA A 296 -16.24 5.68 -12.73
CA ALA A 296 -15.12 6.58 -13.01
C ALA A 296 -13.93 5.80 -13.60
N THR A 297 -13.57 4.64 -13.02
CA THR A 297 -12.48 3.79 -13.54
C THR A 297 -12.83 3.20 -14.91
N MET A 298 -14.07 2.76 -15.13
CA MET A 298 -14.52 2.26 -16.44
C MET A 298 -14.45 3.36 -17.51
N LEU A 299 -14.86 4.58 -17.18
CA LEU A 299 -14.75 5.73 -18.09
C LEU A 299 -13.28 6.06 -18.38
N ALA A 300 -12.41 6.02 -17.38
CA ALA A 300 -10.98 6.18 -17.58
C ALA A 300 -10.41 5.15 -18.57
N PHE A 301 -10.77 3.89 -18.41
CA PHE A 301 -10.33 2.82 -19.31
C PHE A 301 -10.93 2.98 -20.73
N ALA A 302 -12.18 3.41 -20.85
CA ALA A 302 -12.79 3.71 -22.14
C ALA A 302 -12.06 4.85 -22.87
N LEU A 303 -11.67 5.91 -22.15
CA LEU A 303 -10.86 7.00 -22.70
C LEU A 303 -9.50 6.50 -23.20
N LEU A 304 -8.80 5.67 -22.42
CA LEU A 304 -7.51 5.09 -22.80
C LEU A 304 -7.63 4.10 -23.97
N ALA A 305 -8.70 3.30 -24.01
CA ALA A 305 -8.97 2.40 -25.13
C ALA A 305 -9.24 3.17 -26.44
N ALA A 306 -9.84 4.34 -26.36
CA ALA A 306 -10.15 5.19 -27.51
C ALA A 306 -8.89 5.85 -28.08
N SER A 307 -8.06 6.47 -27.24
CA SER A 307 -6.89 7.22 -27.72
C SER A 307 -5.83 7.43 -26.61
N PRO A 308 -4.53 7.36 -26.92
CA PRO A 308 -3.44 7.75 -26.02
C PRO A 308 -3.17 9.27 -26.02
N ALA A 309 -4.10 10.10 -26.44
CA ALA A 309 -3.89 11.56 -26.52
C ALA A 309 -3.76 12.19 -25.12
N MET A 310 -3.06 13.31 -25.02
CA MET A 310 -2.83 14.00 -23.76
C MET A 310 -4.11 14.30 -22.95
N PRO A 311 -5.22 14.79 -23.55
CA PRO A 311 -6.47 15.00 -22.80
C PRO A 311 -7.06 13.71 -22.23
N THR A 312 -6.96 12.58 -22.94
CA THR A 312 -7.48 11.29 -22.47
C THR A 312 -6.62 10.73 -21.35
N LEU A 313 -5.29 10.90 -21.39
CA LEU A 313 -4.36 10.53 -20.32
C LEU A 313 -4.65 11.31 -19.04
N ILE A 314 -4.77 12.65 -19.13
CA ILE A 314 -5.10 13.50 -17.99
C ILE A 314 -6.48 13.14 -17.43
N GLY A 315 -7.49 12.96 -18.30
CA GLY A 315 -8.83 12.60 -17.90
C GLY A 315 -8.87 11.24 -17.19
N ALA A 316 -8.18 10.23 -17.73
CA ALA A 316 -8.13 8.88 -17.17
C ALA A 316 -7.45 8.88 -15.80
N VAL A 317 -6.28 9.52 -15.67
CA VAL A 317 -5.56 9.60 -14.39
C VAL A 317 -6.40 10.36 -13.35
N SER A 318 -7.07 11.47 -13.74
CA SER A 318 -7.95 12.21 -12.83
C SER A 318 -9.13 11.37 -12.34
N LEU A 319 -9.79 10.63 -13.23
CA LEU A 319 -10.92 9.77 -12.88
C LEU A 319 -10.50 8.62 -11.96
N CYS A 320 -9.35 7.99 -12.22
CA CYS A 320 -8.83 6.93 -11.37
C CYS A 320 -8.37 7.47 -10.00
N SER A 321 -7.72 8.64 -9.94
CA SER A 321 -7.39 9.27 -8.66
C SER A 321 -8.64 9.54 -7.82
N ILE A 322 -9.71 10.03 -8.44
CA ILE A 322 -11.01 10.25 -7.74
C ILE A 322 -11.59 8.90 -7.28
N ALA A 323 -11.55 7.86 -8.12
CA ALA A 323 -12.05 6.53 -7.77
C ALA A 323 -11.32 5.95 -6.55
N GLN A 324 -10.00 6.07 -6.51
CA GLN A 324 -9.17 5.64 -5.38
C GLN A 324 -9.48 6.41 -4.09
N MET A 325 -9.67 7.74 -4.18
CA MET A 325 -10.08 8.55 -3.04
C MET A 325 -11.44 8.15 -2.47
N LEU A 326 -12.37 7.68 -3.32
CA LEU A 326 -13.70 7.23 -2.90
C LEU A 326 -13.65 5.86 -2.19
N VAL A 327 -12.85 4.91 -2.71
CA VAL A 327 -12.80 3.53 -2.21
C VAL A 327 -11.84 3.39 -1.03
N GLY A 328 -10.71 4.08 -1.04
CA GLY A 328 -9.64 3.95 -0.05
C GLY A 328 -10.10 3.96 1.41
N PRO A 329 -10.93 4.92 1.86
CA PRO A 329 -11.45 4.93 3.24
C PRO A 329 -12.50 3.86 3.53
N LEU A 330 -13.17 3.33 2.50
CA LEU A 330 -14.26 2.37 2.67
C LEU A 330 -13.75 0.98 3.03
N VAL A 331 -12.61 0.58 2.48
CA VAL A 331 -12.01 -0.75 2.66
C VAL A 331 -11.67 -1.03 4.13
N PRO A 332 -10.80 -0.24 4.80
CA PRO A 332 -10.46 -0.50 6.20
C PRO A 332 -11.68 -0.37 7.12
N THR A 333 -12.63 0.51 6.80
CA THR A 333 -13.87 0.66 7.55
C THR A 333 -14.74 -0.61 7.45
N ALA A 334 -14.85 -1.22 6.26
CA ALA A 334 -15.63 -2.43 6.05
C ALA A 334 -14.97 -3.66 6.71
N VAL A 335 -13.64 -3.78 6.61
CA VAL A 335 -12.89 -4.84 7.28
C VAL A 335 -13.04 -4.76 8.79
N ASN A 336 -12.89 -3.56 9.37
CA ASN A 336 -13.06 -3.36 10.80
C ASN A 336 -14.48 -3.64 11.28
N ALA A 337 -15.51 -3.38 10.46
CA ALA A 337 -16.89 -3.68 10.78
C ALA A 337 -17.21 -5.18 10.76
N LEU A 338 -16.50 -5.98 9.97
CA LEU A 338 -16.60 -7.44 9.94
C LEU A 338 -15.82 -8.12 11.06
N ALA A 339 -14.76 -7.49 11.55
CA ALA A 339 -13.82 -8.08 12.48
C ALA A 339 -14.43 -8.23 13.88
N PRO A 340 -14.45 -9.44 14.47
CA PRO A 340 -14.74 -9.64 15.89
C PRO A 340 -13.75 -8.82 16.74
N PRO A 341 -14.18 -8.26 17.90
CA PRO A 341 -13.30 -7.42 18.74
C PRO A 341 -11.95 -8.07 19.08
N ALA A 342 -11.94 -9.37 19.37
CA ALA A 342 -10.74 -10.14 19.72
C ALA A 342 -9.82 -10.46 18.51
N ARG A 343 -10.26 -10.24 17.27
CA ARG A 343 -9.51 -10.63 16.04
C ARG A 343 -9.32 -9.48 15.05
N ARG A 344 -9.49 -8.23 15.49
CA ARG A 344 -9.36 -7.07 14.61
C ARG A 344 -7.99 -6.98 13.96
N ALA A 345 -6.92 -7.27 14.70
CA ALA A 345 -5.56 -7.28 14.18
C ALA A 345 -5.39 -8.26 13.02
N SER A 346 -5.84 -9.51 13.18
CA SER A 346 -5.76 -10.55 12.14
C SER A 346 -6.56 -10.19 10.88
N TYR A 347 -7.76 -9.58 11.03
CA TYR A 347 -8.56 -9.13 9.89
C TYR A 347 -7.90 -7.97 9.13
N MET A 348 -7.32 -7.01 9.86
CA MET A 348 -6.59 -5.90 9.25
C MET A 348 -5.32 -6.39 8.55
N ALA A 349 -4.58 -7.32 9.16
CA ALA A 349 -3.40 -7.93 8.54
C ALA A 349 -3.76 -8.71 7.25
N ALA A 350 -4.84 -9.50 7.26
CA ALA A 350 -5.34 -10.17 6.05
C ALA A 350 -5.73 -9.16 4.94
N SER A 351 -6.28 -8.01 5.32
CA SER A 351 -6.59 -6.91 4.40
C SER A 351 -5.32 -6.28 3.81
N SER A 352 -4.26 -6.10 4.60
CA SER A 352 -2.98 -5.59 4.10
C SER A 352 -2.35 -6.56 3.10
N MET A 353 -2.33 -7.86 3.39
CA MET A 353 -1.86 -8.87 2.44
C MET A 353 -2.63 -8.86 1.11
N ALA A 354 -3.95 -8.58 1.14
CA ALA A 354 -4.74 -8.44 -0.07
C ALA A 354 -4.34 -7.20 -0.88
N VAL A 355 -3.96 -6.11 -0.20
CA VAL A 355 -3.43 -4.91 -0.84
C VAL A 355 -2.05 -5.18 -1.45
N ASP A 356 -1.14 -5.86 -0.75
CA ASP A 356 0.18 -6.22 -1.28
C ASP A 356 0.06 -7.14 -2.51
N LEU A 357 -0.93 -8.04 -2.52
CA LEU A 357 -1.21 -8.91 -3.66
C LEU A 357 -1.62 -8.12 -4.92
N LYS A 358 -2.32 -6.98 -4.81
CA LYS A 358 -2.64 -6.13 -5.95
C LYS A 358 -1.40 -5.49 -6.57
N ASP A 359 -0.43 -5.11 -5.74
CA ASP A 359 0.80 -4.46 -6.18
C ASP A 359 1.71 -5.43 -6.97
N SER A 360 1.55 -6.74 -6.71
CA SER A 360 2.17 -7.80 -7.49
C SER A 360 1.40 -8.16 -8.77
N LEU A 361 0.11 -8.50 -8.61
CA LEU A 361 -0.73 -8.99 -9.71
C LEU A 361 -1.12 -7.90 -10.70
N GLY A 362 -1.34 -6.67 -10.22
CA GLY A 362 -1.74 -5.55 -11.06
C GLY A 362 -0.75 -5.28 -12.19
N PRO A 363 0.49 -4.90 -11.88
CA PRO A 363 1.51 -4.67 -12.91
C PRO A 363 1.77 -5.89 -13.77
N SER A 364 1.80 -7.10 -13.17
CA SER A 364 2.07 -8.35 -13.89
C SER A 364 1.02 -8.63 -14.96
N ILE A 365 -0.26 -8.57 -14.61
CA ILE A 365 -1.37 -8.79 -15.53
C ILE A 365 -1.47 -7.64 -16.53
N GLY A 366 -1.38 -6.40 -16.07
CA GLY A 366 -1.49 -5.22 -16.92
C GLY A 366 -0.44 -5.18 -18.03
N THR A 367 0.83 -5.41 -17.69
CA THR A 367 1.92 -5.41 -18.70
C THR A 367 1.89 -6.65 -19.59
N ALA A 368 1.45 -7.81 -19.10
CA ALA A 368 1.24 -8.99 -19.94
C ALA A 368 0.14 -8.76 -20.97
N LEU A 369 -0.98 -8.17 -20.59
CA LEU A 369 -2.05 -7.78 -21.51
C LEU A 369 -1.56 -6.72 -22.50
N TYR A 370 -0.78 -5.74 -22.04
CA TYR A 370 -0.20 -4.71 -22.88
C TYR A 370 0.75 -5.28 -23.94
N ALA A 371 1.55 -6.28 -23.58
CA ALA A 371 2.47 -6.96 -24.50
C ALA A 371 1.73 -7.72 -25.62
N LEU A 372 0.49 -8.18 -25.37
CA LEU A 372 -0.36 -8.81 -26.40
C LEU A 372 -0.96 -7.76 -27.34
N ALA A 373 -1.50 -6.68 -26.80
CA ALA A 373 -1.98 -5.54 -27.57
C ALA A 373 -2.05 -4.27 -26.69
N PRO A 374 -1.60 -3.10 -27.16
CA PRO A 374 -1.51 -1.87 -26.35
C PRO A 374 -2.85 -1.41 -25.76
N ARG A 375 -3.98 -1.73 -26.38
CA ARG A 375 -5.33 -1.37 -25.91
C ARG A 375 -5.98 -2.45 -25.04
N LEU A 376 -5.42 -3.65 -25.02
CA LEU A 376 -6.05 -4.81 -24.37
C LEU A 376 -6.27 -4.62 -22.87
N PRO A 377 -5.33 -4.06 -22.07
CA PRO A 377 -5.57 -3.81 -20.66
C PRO A 377 -6.80 -2.95 -20.42
N TRP A 378 -6.98 -1.90 -21.20
CA TRP A 378 -8.09 -0.97 -21.05
C TRP A 378 -9.42 -1.61 -21.41
N ILE A 379 -9.47 -2.37 -22.51
CA ILE A 379 -10.68 -3.08 -22.96
C ILE A 379 -11.07 -4.19 -21.97
N ALA A 380 -10.09 -4.99 -21.51
CA ALA A 380 -10.32 -6.07 -20.56
C ALA A 380 -10.65 -5.56 -19.15
N GLY A 381 -10.12 -4.39 -18.79
CA GLY A 381 -10.36 -3.77 -17.50
C GLY A 381 -11.79 -3.28 -17.31
N ILE A 382 -12.48 -2.86 -18.37
CA ILE A 382 -13.86 -2.36 -18.28
C ILE A 382 -14.80 -3.42 -17.64
N PRO A 383 -14.96 -4.65 -18.17
CA PRO A 383 -15.81 -5.64 -17.55
C PRO A 383 -15.29 -6.10 -16.18
N LEU A 384 -13.97 -6.19 -15.99
CA LEU A 384 -13.37 -6.54 -14.70
C LEU A 384 -13.77 -5.55 -13.62
N VAL A 385 -13.61 -4.26 -13.86
CA VAL A 385 -13.99 -3.18 -12.93
C VAL A 385 -15.49 -3.14 -12.69
N ALA A 386 -16.31 -3.36 -13.74
CA ALA A 386 -17.76 -3.42 -13.61
C ALA A 386 -18.18 -4.51 -12.60
N ILE A 387 -17.69 -5.72 -12.79
CA ILE A 387 -17.98 -6.86 -11.91
C ILE A 387 -17.41 -6.61 -10.49
N ALA A 388 -16.17 -6.17 -10.39
CA ALA A 388 -15.49 -5.92 -9.13
C ALA A 388 -16.19 -4.82 -8.30
N SER A 389 -16.57 -3.70 -8.92
CA SER A 389 -17.23 -2.57 -8.22
C SER A 389 -18.63 -2.95 -7.71
N LEU A 390 -19.39 -3.70 -8.48
CA LEU A 390 -20.71 -4.20 -8.04
C LEU A 390 -20.56 -5.20 -6.88
N GLY A 391 -19.62 -6.14 -7.02
CA GLY A 391 -19.30 -7.12 -5.97
C GLY A 391 -18.82 -6.46 -4.68
N LEU A 392 -17.90 -5.51 -4.80
CA LEU A 392 -17.36 -4.75 -3.68
C LEU A 392 -18.45 -3.92 -3.00
N GLY A 393 -19.27 -3.19 -3.76
CA GLY A 393 -20.38 -2.42 -3.21
C GLY A 393 -21.41 -3.28 -2.46
N ALA A 394 -21.71 -4.48 -2.99
CA ALA A 394 -22.58 -5.44 -2.32
C ALA A 394 -21.93 -6.04 -1.05
N ALA A 395 -20.63 -6.31 -1.06
CA ALA A 395 -19.91 -6.86 0.08
C ALA A 395 -19.82 -5.82 1.23
N ILE A 396 -19.45 -4.58 0.93
CA ILE A 396 -19.41 -3.47 1.91
C ILE A 396 -20.81 -3.19 2.49
N GLY A 397 -21.84 -3.20 1.63
CA GLY A 397 -23.22 -3.00 2.09
C GLY A 397 -23.71 -4.07 3.08
N ARG A 398 -23.22 -5.32 2.93
CA ARG A 398 -23.52 -6.42 3.86
C ARG A 398 -22.72 -6.32 5.15
N ALA A 399 -21.45 -5.89 5.06
CA ALA A 399 -20.58 -5.73 6.23
C ALA A 399 -21.11 -4.68 7.23
N ARG A 400 -21.80 -3.65 6.75
CA ARG A 400 -22.39 -2.58 7.57
C ARG A 400 -23.78 -2.87 8.13
N ARG A 401 -24.42 -3.97 7.73
CA ARG A 401 -25.71 -4.36 8.36
C ARG A 401 -25.40 -4.94 9.73
N PRO A 402 -26.02 -4.41 10.83
CA PRO A 402 -25.88 -5.02 12.14
C PRO A 402 -26.29 -6.49 12.02
N SER A 403 -25.47 -7.40 12.54
CA SER A 403 -25.86 -8.78 12.76
C SER A 403 -27.19 -8.73 13.53
N ARG A 404 -28.25 -9.37 12.99
CA ARG A 404 -29.46 -9.60 13.76
C ARG A 404 -29.02 -10.19 15.09
N PRO A 405 -29.54 -9.69 16.24
CA PRO A 405 -29.35 -10.39 17.49
C PRO A 405 -29.75 -11.84 17.23
N ILE A 406 -28.91 -12.78 17.62
CA ILE A 406 -29.35 -14.17 17.76
C ILE A 406 -30.48 -14.06 18.78
N GLU A 407 -31.73 -14.21 18.34
CA GLU A 407 -32.81 -14.49 19.23
C GLU A 407 -32.37 -15.73 20.01
N ASP A 408 -32.07 -15.51 21.29
CA ASP A 408 -31.91 -16.57 22.27
C ASP A 408 -33.26 -17.33 22.39
N ASP A 409 -33.42 -18.27 21.45
CA ASP A 409 -34.45 -19.28 21.50
C ASP A 409 -34.06 -20.33 22.54
N ALA A 410 -33.98 -19.91 23.79
CA ALA A 410 -34.00 -20.80 24.96
C ALA A 410 -34.01 -20.00 26.28
N THR A 411 -35.06 -19.25 26.56
CA THR A 411 -35.46 -19.07 27.96
C THR A 411 -36.45 -20.18 28.28
N PRO A 412 -36.06 -21.24 28.99
CA PRO A 412 -37.03 -22.07 29.65
C PRO A 412 -37.75 -21.18 30.69
N GLN A 413 -39.06 -21.08 30.56
CA GLN A 413 -39.93 -20.49 31.55
C GLN A 413 -39.68 -21.20 32.88
N LEU A 414 -38.89 -20.63 33.76
CA LEU A 414 -38.88 -20.88 35.19
C LEU A 414 -39.97 -19.99 35.82
N GLY A 415 -41.21 -20.30 35.44
CA GLY A 415 -42.39 -19.87 36.13
C GLY A 415 -42.83 -20.93 37.12
N SER A 416 -43.13 -20.52 38.33
CA SER A 416 -43.84 -21.28 39.36
C SER A 416 -43.07 -22.31 40.19
N ALA A 417 -42.19 -21.86 41.09
CA ALA A 417 -41.86 -22.62 42.30
C ALA A 417 -41.28 -21.72 43.42
N VAL A 418 -42.00 -20.66 43.75
CA VAL A 418 -41.81 -19.94 45.05
C VAL A 418 -43.18 -19.57 45.59
N GLU A 419 -43.93 -20.58 46.00
CA GLU A 419 -45.06 -20.41 46.88
C GLU A 419 -45.22 -21.72 47.62
N ASN A 420 -44.51 -21.89 48.74
CA ASN A 420 -44.80 -22.74 49.88
C ASN A 420 -43.56 -22.93 50.75
N TYR A 421 -43.27 -21.94 51.57
CA TYR A 421 -42.74 -22.16 52.96
C TYR A 421 -42.94 -20.88 53.74
N ARG A 422 -44.12 -20.88 54.40
CA ARG A 422 -44.35 -20.24 55.70
C ARG A 422 -44.34 -21.27 56.75
#